data_97090d17def9255a0e26734744c6d49c
#
_entry.id   97090d17def9255a0e26734744c6d49c
#
_cell.length_a   1.000
_cell.length_b   1.000
_cell.length_c   1.000
_cell.angle_alpha   90.00
_cell.angle_beta   90.00
_cell.angle_gamma   90.00
#
_symmetry.space_group_name_H-M   'P 1'
#
loop_
_entity.id
_entity.type
_entity.pdbx_description
1 polymer ?
#
loop_
_entity_poly.entity_id
_entity_poly.type
_entity_poly.pdbx_seq_one_letter_code
_entity_poly.pdbx_strand_id
1 'polypeptide(L)'
;MPYILGTAGHVDHGKTALVKRLTGIETSHLPEEKKRGMTIELGFASLEDPVHGTVGIVDVPGHERFIRNMVAGTWGLDAALLIVAADDGWMQMSSDHLRVLKAMKIDSILLVITKSDLAEKDMLELLIEDANAQCEKIIGRKLPAVAVSSLTGSGIEELKAEITKLLSSSKKQNPPTPFLYVDRVFVLKGIGTTVTGTLRGKGLYTGDSLQIYPLNEECRIKSIQNHHKDVEKIEPGTRTALNLKLGEKTNLERGMLLAEKDSNFVLSGKELLVRIDEVFTNKEGGFKNHAEIEIALGSAHAIGSIHLNQFDRSLGRLSLEEPVASAWNQRAVLIRHGGSEILASARVLASFPSYKRIQFKEAFEVYRDKELPSIHSYKFNIEGFVEDTKIKTQELTSDKGEVIEYGSWRFLKKRLEFWENKILKTAQESQAGFTLEEVDLSVPQRVKTTVLKKLCDEKKLEKEAHIYKLSGRTGEDISKNAKALLDAAFKAGFEGIEIDKIKLPQARKEARDLIKLGKLICLENFLHYHTDFYKKAVNSLFAKYKTGDKISIADAREVTGLSRKYILPILNLLEKEGKLKRQDNDRIVL
;
A
#
# COMPACT_ATOMS: atom_id res chain seq x y z
N MET A 1 -8.51 10.28 23.55
CA MET A 1 -8.38 9.14 22.61
C MET A 1 -8.41 7.85 23.41
N PRO A 2 -9.23 6.88 23.04
CA PRO A 2 -9.31 5.58 23.72
C PRO A 2 -7.96 4.87 23.81
N TYR A 3 -7.80 4.01 24.80
CA TYR A 3 -6.61 3.17 24.98
C TYR A 3 -6.94 1.71 24.75
N ILE A 4 -5.91 0.94 24.40
CA ILE A 4 -6.00 -0.51 24.25
C ILE A 4 -4.96 -1.17 25.15
N LEU A 5 -5.43 -2.01 26.06
CA LEU A 5 -4.65 -2.80 27.00
C LEU A 5 -4.61 -4.25 26.54
N GLY A 6 -3.45 -4.88 26.45
CA GLY A 6 -3.33 -6.29 26.11
C GLY A 6 -2.95 -7.16 27.30
N THR A 7 -3.31 -8.46 27.26
CA THR A 7 -2.72 -9.46 28.16
C THR A 7 -1.51 -10.11 27.50
N ALA A 8 -0.56 -10.60 28.30
CA ALA A 8 0.58 -11.40 27.88
C ALA A 8 0.92 -12.41 28.99
N GLY A 9 1.50 -13.56 28.69
CA GLY A 9 1.86 -14.59 29.66
C GLY A 9 1.54 -16.00 29.22
N HIS A 10 1.97 -16.98 29.99
CA HIS A 10 1.83 -18.40 29.68
C HIS A 10 0.36 -18.88 29.64
N VAL A 11 0.10 -20.05 29.01
CA VAL A 11 -1.19 -20.75 29.14
C VAL A 11 -1.44 -21.06 30.63
N ASP A 12 -2.71 -21.10 31.06
CA ASP A 12 -3.15 -21.38 32.43
C ASP A 12 -2.70 -20.39 33.52
N HIS A 13 -1.99 -19.32 33.17
CA HIS A 13 -1.67 -18.21 34.08
C HIS A 13 -2.88 -17.30 34.38
N GLY A 14 -4.10 -17.66 33.95
CA GLY A 14 -5.31 -16.95 34.34
C GLY A 14 -5.60 -15.65 33.61
N LYS A 15 -5.04 -15.42 32.40
CA LYS A 15 -5.27 -14.21 31.59
C LYS A 15 -6.76 -13.95 31.37
N THR A 16 -7.47 -14.91 30.78
CA THR A 16 -8.90 -14.82 30.49
C THR A 16 -9.76 -14.67 31.74
N ALA A 17 -9.39 -15.37 32.83
CA ALA A 17 -10.08 -15.26 34.12
C ALA A 17 -9.90 -13.85 34.72
N LEU A 18 -8.71 -13.28 34.58
CA LEU A 18 -8.43 -11.92 35.04
C LEU A 18 -9.23 -10.89 34.21
N VAL A 19 -9.25 -11.02 32.89
CA VAL A 19 -10.05 -10.13 32.02
C VAL A 19 -11.53 -10.21 32.39
N LYS A 20 -12.06 -11.41 32.58
CA LYS A 20 -13.45 -11.62 33.02
C LYS A 20 -13.71 -10.96 34.38
N ARG A 21 -12.76 -11.08 35.34
CA ARG A 21 -12.89 -10.44 36.67
C ARG A 21 -12.87 -8.92 36.61
N LEU A 22 -12.04 -8.34 35.73
CA LEU A 22 -11.91 -6.89 35.54
C LEU A 22 -13.13 -6.27 34.85
N THR A 23 -13.70 -6.98 33.87
CA THR A 23 -14.68 -6.42 32.93
C THR A 23 -16.08 -7.01 33.04
N GLY A 24 -16.22 -8.18 33.64
CA GLY A 24 -17.45 -8.98 33.61
C GLY A 24 -17.71 -9.70 32.28
N ILE A 25 -16.83 -9.51 31.27
CA ILE A 25 -17.02 -10.05 29.92
C ILE A 25 -16.21 -11.34 29.75
N GLU A 26 -16.86 -12.39 29.24
CA GLU A 26 -16.20 -13.65 28.87
C GLU A 26 -15.58 -13.52 27.48
N THR A 27 -14.26 -13.65 27.36
CA THR A 27 -13.53 -13.50 26.09
C THR A 27 -13.37 -14.80 25.31
N SER A 28 -13.55 -15.95 25.96
CA SER A 28 -13.51 -17.26 25.30
C SER A 28 -14.89 -17.63 24.71
N HIS A 29 -15.02 -17.51 23.40
CA HIS A 29 -16.30 -17.71 22.70
C HIS A 29 -16.38 -19.03 21.93
N LEU A 30 -15.23 -19.61 21.54
CA LEU A 30 -15.21 -20.82 20.73
C LEU A 30 -15.54 -22.06 21.57
N PRO A 31 -16.40 -22.98 21.08
CA PRO A 31 -16.66 -24.25 21.76
C PRO A 31 -15.38 -25.05 22.04
N GLU A 32 -14.40 -24.94 21.14
CA GLU A 32 -13.10 -25.60 21.25
C GLU A 32 -12.25 -25.02 22.38
N GLU A 33 -12.27 -23.71 22.60
CA GLU A 33 -11.59 -23.02 23.71
C GLU A 33 -12.15 -23.50 25.05
N LYS A 34 -13.48 -23.58 25.16
CA LYS A 34 -14.14 -24.06 26.37
C LYS A 34 -13.86 -25.56 26.65
N LYS A 35 -13.76 -26.38 25.59
CA LYS A 35 -13.42 -27.78 25.71
C LYS A 35 -11.97 -28.02 26.10
N ARG A 36 -11.05 -27.20 25.60
CA ARG A 36 -9.60 -27.33 25.85
C ARG A 36 -9.14 -26.53 27.06
N GLY A 37 -9.96 -25.62 27.59
CA GLY A 37 -9.60 -24.73 28.70
C GLY A 37 -8.60 -23.66 28.33
N MET A 38 -8.33 -23.42 27.02
CA MET A 38 -7.30 -22.46 26.55
C MET A 38 -7.84 -21.55 25.46
N THR A 39 -7.38 -20.30 25.45
CA THR A 39 -7.67 -19.31 24.39
C THR A 39 -6.89 -19.65 23.11
N ILE A 40 -7.58 -19.69 21.99
CA ILE A 40 -7.03 -19.99 20.65
C ILE A 40 -6.98 -18.72 19.80
N GLU A 41 -8.07 -17.97 19.78
CA GLU A 41 -8.19 -16.71 19.07
C GLU A 41 -8.05 -15.51 20.00
N LEU A 42 -7.94 -14.31 19.42
CA LEU A 42 -7.96 -13.07 20.19
C LEU A 42 -9.32 -12.89 20.84
N GLY A 43 -9.34 -12.70 22.16
CA GLY A 43 -10.50 -12.30 22.92
C GLY A 43 -10.58 -10.78 23.05
N PHE A 44 -11.78 -10.23 23.18
CA PHE A 44 -11.97 -8.80 23.27
C PHE A 44 -12.97 -8.44 24.35
N ALA A 45 -12.61 -7.45 25.18
CA ALA A 45 -13.45 -6.92 26.25
C ALA A 45 -13.25 -5.41 26.34
N SER A 46 -13.99 -4.76 27.23
CA SER A 46 -13.81 -3.35 27.55
C SER A 46 -13.85 -3.14 29.06
N LEU A 47 -13.01 -2.24 29.54
CA LEU A 47 -12.93 -1.81 30.93
C LEU A 47 -13.29 -0.32 31.00
N GLU A 48 -14.21 0.04 31.90
CA GLU A 48 -14.49 1.44 32.19
C GLU A 48 -13.46 1.96 33.19
N ASP A 49 -12.62 2.89 32.73
CA ASP A 49 -11.58 3.56 33.53
C ASP A 49 -12.05 4.96 33.91
N PRO A 50 -11.93 5.39 35.19
CA PRO A 50 -12.46 6.67 35.64
C PRO A 50 -11.78 7.88 35.03
N VAL A 51 -10.56 7.76 34.51
CA VAL A 51 -9.76 8.83 33.92
C VAL A 51 -9.80 8.79 32.40
N HIS A 52 -9.74 7.58 31.83
CA HIS A 52 -9.55 7.38 30.39
C HIS A 52 -10.83 6.99 29.65
N GLY A 53 -11.94 6.77 30.38
CA GLY A 53 -13.19 6.28 29.80
C GLY A 53 -13.09 4.80 29.40
N THR A 54 -13.74 4.42 28.32
CA THR A 54 -13.75 3.02 27.87
C THR A 54 -12.37 2.63 27.29
N VAL A 55 -11.70 1.68 27.93
CA VAL A 55 -10.43 1.08 27.53
C VAL A 55 -10.69 -0.27 26.89
N GLY A 56 -10.25 -0.45 25.64
CA GLY A 56 -10.34 -1.76 24.99
C GLY A 56 -9.35 -2.75 25.60
N ILE A 57 -9.78 -3.99 25.80
CA ILE A 57 -8.90 -5.09 26.25
C ILE A 57 -8.78 -6.14 25.14
N VAL A 58 -7.54 -6.53 24.86
CA VAL A 58 -7.20 -7.65 23.96
C VAL A 58 -6.62 -8.79 24.78
N ASP A 59 -7.37 -9.88 24.86
CA ASP A 59 -6.92 -11.10 25.53
C ASP A 59 -6.25 -12.03 24.52
N VAL A 60 -4.93 -12.21 24.69
CA VAL A 60 -4.14 -13.00 23.74
C VAL A 60 -3.99 -14.46 24.17
N PRO A 61 -3.93 -15.42 23.22
CA PRO A 61 -3.66 -16.81 23.54
C PRO A 61 -2.26 -16.98 24.15
N GLY A 62 -2.11 -17.90 25.12
CA GLY A 62 -0.87 -18.14 25.87
C GLY A 62 -0.04 -19.33 25.38
N HIS A 63 -0.53 -20.11 24.42
CA HIS A 63 0.15 -21.30 23.94
C HIS A 63 1.11 -20.98 22.78
N GLU A 64 2.28 -21.61 22.74
CA GLU A 64 3.34 -21.36 21.74
C GLU A 64 2.86 -21.45 20.29
N ARG A 65 1.95 -22.38 19.97
CA ARG A 65 1.39 -22.54 18.62
C ARG A 65 0.63 -21.31 18.12
N PHE A 66 0.20 -20.43 19.04
CA PHE A 66 -0.58 -19.23 18.73
C PHE A 66 0.23 -17.94 18.83
N ILE A 67 1.56 -18.03 18.81
CA ILE A 67 2.44 -16.86 18.89
C ILE A 67 2.12 -15.81 17.79
N ARG A 68 1.68 -16.26 16.61
CA ARG A 68 1.23 -15.39 15.51
C ARG A 68 -0.01 -14.57 15.90
N ASN A 69 -0.95 -15.21 16.61
CA ASN A 69 -2.13 -14.51 17.13
C ASN A 69 -1.75 -13.53 18.24
N MET A 70 -0.76 -13.86 19.06
CA MET A 70 -0.21 -12.94 20.05
C MET A 70 0.37 -11.70 19.38
N VAL A 71 1.20 -11.83 18.34
CA VAL A 71 1.73 -10.70 17.57
C VAL A 71 0.61 -9.87 16.96
N ALA A 72 -0.41 -10.52 16.37
CA ALA A 72 -1.58 -9.83 15.82
C ALA A 72 -2.36 -9.05 16.89
N GLY A 73 -2.45 -9.58 18.12
CA GLY A 73 -3.08 -8.90 19.24
C GLY A 73 -2.27 -7.70 19.76
N THR A 74 -0.93 -7.75 19.66
CA THR A 74 -0.06 -6.68 20.17
C THR A 74 0.05 -5.48 19.24
N TRP A 75 -0.33 -5.60 17.98
CA TRP A 75 -0.23 -4.53 16.99
C TRP A 75 -0.89 -3.21 17.44
N GLY A 76 -2.01 -3.28 18.07
CA GLY A 76 -2.80 -2.12 18.45
C GLY A 76 -2.71 -1.73 19.92
N LEU A 77 -1.78 -2.27 20.71
CA LEU A 77 -1.71 -2.02 22.14
C LEU A 77 -1.03 -0.68 22.46
N ASP A 78 -1.52 -0.04 23.51
CA ASP A 78 -0.87 1.11 24.15
C ASP A 78 -0.14 0.68 25.43
N ALA A 79 -0.62 -0.38 26.09
CA ALA A 79 -0.03 -0.97 27.30
C ALA A 79 -0.32 -2.48 27.38
N ALA A 80 0.40 -3.19 28.23
CA ALA A 80 0.21 -4.63 28.42
C ALA A 80 0.29 -5.04 29.90
N LEU A 81 -0.50 -6.08 30.25
CA LEU A 81 -0.38 -6.82 31.50
C LEU A 81 0.42 -8.09 31.23
N LEU A 82 1.60 -8.21 31.82
CA LEU A 82 2.39 -9.43 31.79
C LEU A 82 1.98 -10.29 32.97
N ILE A 83 1.32 -11.40 32.69
CA ILE A 83 0.63 -12.22 33.70
C ILE A 83 1.46 -13.47 34.00
N VAL A 84 1.78 -13.67 35.27
CA VAL A 84 2.49 -14.82 35.82
C VAL A 84 1.66 -15.38 36.96
N ALA A 85 1.43 -16.69 36.99
CA ALA A 85 0.65 -17.33 38.06
C ALA A 85 1.54 -17.67 39.27
N ALA A 86 1.00 -17.53 40.47
CA ALA A 86 1.74 -17.76 41.69
C ALA A 86 2.10 -19.25 41.94
N ASP A 87 1.30 -20.17 41.37
CA ASP A 87 1.53 -21.61 41.47
C ASP A 87 2.54 -22.18 40.47
N ASP A 88 2.77 -21.47 39.33
CA ASP A 88 3.67 -21.92 38.25
C ASP A 88 4.98 -21.09 38.17
N GLY A 89 4.96 -19.83 38.60
CA GLY A 89 6.07 -18.91 38.44
C GLY A 89 6.39 -18.50 37.02
N TRP A 90 7.62 -18.12 36.75
CA TRP A 90 8.05 -17.68 35.42
C TRP A 90 8.23 -18.85 34.45
N MET A 91 7.59 -18.78 33.30
CA MET A 91 7.58 -19.83 32.27
C MET A 91 8.21 -19.34 30.96
N GLN A 92 8.60 -20.29 30.08
CA GLN A 92 9.23 -19.96 28.78
C GLN A 92 8.36 -19.00 27.97
N MET A 93 7.04 -19.24 27.89
CA MET A 93 6.13 -18.39 27.14
C MET A 93 5.99 -16.99 27.74
N SER A 94 6.24 -16.80 29.04
CA SER A 94 6.33 -15.46 29.63
C SER A 94 7.51 -14.68 29.03
N SER A 95 8.66 -15.36 28.84
CA SER A 95 9.83 -14.78 28.14
C SER A 95 9.51 -14.44 26.69
N ASP A 96 8.85 -15.34 25.96
CA ASP A 96 8.56 -15.14 24.54
C ASP A 96 7.53 -14.02 24.32
N HIS A 97 6.50 -13.95 25.18
CA HIS A 97 5.54 -12.85 25.17
C HIS A 97 6.20 -11.51 25.50
N LEU A 98 7.12 -11.47 26.46
CA LEU A 98 7.86 -10.25 26.80
C LEU A 98 8.78 -9.82 25.64
N ARG A 99 9.41 -10.77 24.93
CA ARG A 99 10.19 -10.48 23.71
C ARG A 99 9.30 -9.89 22.59
N VAL A 100 8.08 -10.41 22.41
CA VAL A 100 7.12 -9.83 21.44
C VAL A 100 6.74 -8.40 21.86
N LEU A 101 6.41 -8.15 23.12
CA LEU A 101 6.11 -6.80 23.61
C LEU A 101 7.29 -5.85 23.38
N LYS A 102 8.52 -6.28 23.64
CA LYS A 102 9.75 -5.54 23.36
C LYS A 102 9.90 -5.27 21.85
N ALA A 103 9.75 -6.30 21.02
CA ALA A 103 9.83 -6.19 19.56
C ALA A 103 8.81 -5.18 19.01
N MET A 104 7.61 -5.18 19.55
CA MET A 104 6.53 -4.26 19.16
C MET A 104 6.62 -2.88 19.82
N LYS A 105 7.62 -2.66 20.70
CA LYS A 105 7.85 -1.40 21.41
C LYS A 105 6.70 -1.02 22.36
N ILE A 106 6.10 -1.99 22.96
CA ILE A 106 5.15 -1.77 24.05
C ILE A 106 5.95 -1.57 25.34
N ASP A 107 6.21 -0.31 25.67
CA ASP A 107 7.06 0.04 26.81
C ASP A 107 6.27 0.12 28.12
N SER A 108 4.95 0.38 28.06
CA SER A 108 4.06 0.44 29.22
C SER A 108 3.60 -0.96 29.58
N ILE A 109 4.29 -1.62 30.51
CA ILE A 109 4.03 -3.00 30.94
C ILE A 109 3.89 -3.04 32.45
N LEU A 110 2.85 -3.72 32.93
CA LEU A 110 2.62 -4.01 34.35
C LEU A 110 2.72 -5.52 34.57
N LEU A 111 3.52 -5.96 35.52
CA LEU A 111 3.61 -7.35 35.95
C LEU A 111 2.43 -7.67 36.87
N VAL A 112 1.67 -8.72 36.57
CA VAL A 112 0.53 -9.15 37.40
C VAL A 112 0.75 -10.59 37.85
N ILE A 113 0.89 -10.79 39.14
CA ILE A 113 0.97 -12.13 39.75
C ILE A 113 -0.45 -12.57 40.07
N THR A 114 -0.96 -13.52 39.27
CA THR A 114 -2.31 -14.10 39.47
C THR A 114 -2.30 -15.27 40.43
N LYS A 115 -3.49 -15.74 40.82
CA LYS A 115 -3.69 -16.86 41.78
C LYS A 115 -2.98 -16.61 43.12
N SER A 116 -2.94 -15.34 43.55
CA SER A 116 -2.26 -14.94 44.81
C SER A 116 -2.84 -15.58 46.06
N ASP A 117 -4.06 -16.15 45.96
CA ASP A 117 -4.69 -16.95 47.01
C ASP A 117 -4.02 -18.32 47.25
N LEU A 118 -3.16 -18.78 46.32
CA LEU A 118 -2.43 -20.03 46.42
C LEU A 118 -1.02 -19.90 47.05
N ALA A 119 -0.57 -18.68 47.37
CA ALA A 119 0.76 -18.45 47.90
C ALA A 119 0.74 -17.51 49.13
N GLU A 120 1.63 -17.74 50.09
CA GLU A 120 1.84 -16.84 51.23
C GLU A 120 2.56 -15.57 50.80
N LYS A 121 2.44 -14.52 51.59
CA LYS A 121 2.97 -13.18 51.25
C LYS A 121 4.47 -13.18 50.93
N ASP A 122 5.27 -13.87 51.73
CA ASP A 122 6.73 -13.95 51.51
C ASP A 122 7.07 -14.67 50.21
N MET A 123 6.29 -15.67 49.83
CA MET A 123 6.43 -16.35 48.55
C MET A 123 6.05 -15.45 47.36
N LEU A 124 4.99 -14.63 47.50
CA LEU A 124 4.62 -13.67 46.47
C LEU A 124 5.72 -12.60 46.22
N GLU A 125 6.37 -12.14 47.30
CA GLU A 125 7.49 -11.19 47.18
C GLU A 125 8.67 -11.82 46.42
N LEU A 126 9.04 -13.08 46.73
CA LEU A 126 10.08 -13.83 46.01
C LEU A 126 9.73 -14.07 44.54
N LEU A 127 8.47 -14.39 44.24
CA LEU A 127 8.00 -14.57 42.86
C LEU A 127 8.08 -13.26 42.06
N ILE A 128 7.74 -12.13 42.66
CA ILE A 128 7.87 -10.80 42.05
C ILE A 128 9.33 -10.49 41.77
N GLU A 129 10.25 -10.79 42.72
CA GLU A 129 11.67 -10.60 42.52
C GLU A 129 12.23 -11.47 41.41
N ASP A 130 11.92 -12.76 41.36
CA ASP A 130 12.32 -13.66 40.26
C ASP A 130 11.79 -13.19 38.91
N ALA A 131 10.48 -12.92 38.81
CA ALA A 131 9.87 -12.45 37.58
C ALA A 131 10.52 -11.13 37.10
N ASN A 132 10.85 -10.21 38.03
CA ASN A 132 11.55 -8.97 37.73
C ASN A 132 13.00 -9.20 37.29
N ALA A 133 13.69 -10.20 37.85
CA ALA A 133 15.01 -10.58 37.36
C ALA A 133 15.00 -11.09 35.93
N GLN A 134 13.95 -11.86 35.55
CA GLN A 134 13.75 -12.27 34.17
C GLN A 134 13.38 -11.10 33.25
N CYS A 135 12.52 -10.19 33.69
CA CYS A 135 12.20 -8.96 32.96
C CYS A 135 13.47 -8.14 32.69
N GLU A 136 14.30 -7.94 33.70
CA GLU A 136 15.55 -7.17 33.58
C GLU A 136 16.52 -7.78 32.55
N LYS A 137 16.63 -9.12 32.51
CA LYS A 137 17.42 -9.83 31.48
C LYS A 137 16.90 -9.58 30.06
N ILE A 138 15.57 -9.46 29.86
CA ILE A 138 14.95 -9.38 28.53
C ILE A 138 14.82 -7.93 28.07
N ILE A 139 14.31 -7.03 28.93
CA ILE A 139 13.98 -5.64 28.57
C ILE A 139 14.87 -4.60 29.25
N GLY A 140 15.85 -5.01 30.08
CA GLY A 140 16.81 -4.13 30.71
C GLY A 140 16.28 -3.32 31.90
N ARG A 141 15.12 -3.66 32.45
CA ARG A 141 14.50 -2.97 33.59
C ARG A 141 13.51 -3.85 34.33
N LYS A 142 13.28 -3.51 35.60
CA LYS A 142 12.20 -4.07 36.41
C LYS A 142 10.85 -3.44 36.05
N LEU A 143 9.75 -4.16 36.26
CA LEU A 143 8.39 -3.72 36.06
C LEU A 143 7.69 -3.46 37.41
N PRO A 144 6.76 -2.49 37.46
CA PRO A 144 5.85 -2.41 38.61
C PRO A 144 5.01 -3.71 38.63
N ALA A 145 4.69 -4.17 39.86
CA ALA A 145 4.03 -5.45 40.03
C ALA A 145 2.85 -5.35 40.99
N VAL A 146 1.77 -6.11 40.69
CA VAL A 146 0.59 -6.25 41.55
C VAL A 146 0.23 -7.72 41.67
N ALA A 147 -0.06 -8.20 42.87
CA ALA A 147 -0.56 -9.55 43.12
C ALA A 147 -2.09 -9.55 43.23
N VAL A 148 -2.75 -10.46 42.50
CA VAL A 148 -4.20 -10.52 42.44
C VAL A 148 -4.73 -11.94 42.50
N SER A 149 -5.96 -12.11 43.02
CA SER A 149 -6.75 -13.34 42.86
C SER A 149 -8.04 -13.02 42.12
N SER A 150 -8.20 -13.59 40.94
CA SER A 150 -9.45 -13.52 40.18
C SER A 150 -10.59 -14.24 40.89
N LEU A 151 -10.28 -15.24 41.71
CA LEU A 151 -11.26 -16.03 42.46
C LEU A 151 -11.82 -15.22 43.64
N THR A 152 -10.95 -14.75 44.53
CA THR A 152 -11.33 -14.03 45.75
C THR A 152 -11.65 -12.56 45.51
N GLY A 153 -11.04 -11.95 44.49
CA GLY A 153 -11.10 -10.51 44.20
C GLY A 153 -10.04 -9.70 44.90
N SER A 154 -9.11 -10.32 45.65
CA SER A 154 -8.00 -9.64 46.27
C SER A 154 -7.11 -8.95 45.23
N GLY A 155 -6.65 -7.72 45.50
CA GLY A 155 -5.75 -6.94 44.66
C GLY A 155 -6.40 -6.36 43.38
N ILE A 156 -7.68 -6.62 43.07
CA ILE A 156 -8.31 -6.16 41.82
C ILE A 156 -8.46 -4.64 41.77
N GLU A 157 -8.84 -4.00 42.86
CA GLU A 157 -8.98 -2.53 42.89
C GLU A 157 -7.61 -1.83 42.81
N GLU A 158 -6.56 -2.41 43.45
CA GLU A 158 -5.17 -1.96 43.29
C GLU A 158 -4.73 -2.09 41.81
N LEU A 159 -5.00 -3.24 41.21
CA LEU A 159 -4.71 -3.46 39.77
C LEU A 159 -5.39 -2.42 38.88
N LYS A 160 -6.67 -2.09 39.10
CA LYS A 160 -7.35 -1.03 38.34
C LYS A 160 -6.65 0.32 38.48
N ALA A 161 -6.25 0.69 39.71
CA ALA A 161 -5.52 1.94 39.97
C ALA A 161 -4.17 1.98 39.24
N GLU A 162 -3.42 0.85 39.27
CA GLU A 162 -2.14 0.76 38.55
C GLU A 162 -2.33 0.75 37.02
N ILE A 163 -3.41 0.16 36.47
CA ILE A 163 -3.77 0.26 35.05
C ILE A 163 -3.99 1.74 34.67
N THR A 164 -4.76 2.51 35.46
CA THR A 164 -4.98 3.94 35.20
C THR A 164 -3.66 4.72 35.14
N LYS A 165 -2.74 4.48 36.07
CA LYS A 165 -1.41 5.10 36.08
C LYS A 165 -0.58 4.69 34.88
N LEU A 166 -0.59 3.39 34.54
CA LEU A 166 0.12 2.84 33.39
C LEU A 166 -0.32 3.50 32.07
N LEU A 167 -1.64 3.61 31.86
CA LEU A 167 -2.21 4.24 30.68
C LEU A 167 -1.89 5.74 30.61
N SER A 168 -1.89 6.45 31.74
CA SER A 168 -1.53 7.87 31.80
C SER A 168 -0.08 8.13 31.39
N SER A 169 0.82 7.17 31.61
CA SER A 169 2.24 7.26 31.25
C SER A 169 2.55 6.75 29.85
N SER A 170 1.60 6.08 29.19
CA SER A 170 1.82 5.46 27.87
C SER A 170 1.90 6.49 26.75
N LYS A 171 2.85 6.28 25.82
CA LYS A 171 3.00 7.13 24.63
C LYS A 171 2.27 6.48 23.45
N LYS A 172 1.24 7.16 22.92
CA LYS A 172 0.53 6.70 21.74
C LYS A 172 1.35 6.92 20.48
N GLN A 173 1.52 5.86 19.70
CA GLN A 173 2.10 5.95 18.35
C GLN A 173 0.96 5.79 17.34
N ASN A 174 0.55 6.89 16.73
CA ASN A 174 -0.49 6.86 15.71
C ASN A 174 0.08 7.28 14.35
N PRO A 175 -0.16 6.52 13.28
CA PRO A 175 0.11 6.99 11.93
C PRO A 175 -0.74 8.24 11.62
N PRO A 176 -0.33 9.08 10.68
CA PRO A 176 -1.04 10.34 10.37
C PRO A 176 -2.34 10.14 9.57
N THR A 177 -2.58 8.94 9.06
CA THR A 177 -3.76 8.56 8.27
C THR A 177 -4.51 7.41 8.95
N PRO A 178 -5.80 7.15 8.61
CA PRO A 178 -6.51 5.99 9.12
C PRO A 178 -5.80 4.70 8.72
N PHE A 179 -5.72 3.76 9.64
CA PHE A 179 -4.98 2.51 9.48
C PHE A 179 -5.66 1.39 10.26
N LEU A 180 -6.22 0.41 9.59
CA LEU A 180 -6.92 -0.70 10.22
C LEU A 180 -6.52 -2.03 9.58
N TYR A 181 -5.85 -2.89 10.34
CA TYR A 181 -5.69 -4.28 9.94
C TYR A 181 -6.96 -5.08 10.19
N VAL A 182 -7.37 -5.82 9.18
CA VAL A 182 -8.52 -6.75 9.27
C VAL A 182 -8.11 -7.95 10.13
N ASP A 183 -8.76 -8.15 11.26
CA ASP A 183 -8.56 -9.32 12.13
C ASP A 183 -9.62 -10.40 11.93
N ARG A 184 -10.86 -10.03 11.54
CA ARG A 184 -11.93 -10.96 11.18
C ARG A 184 -12.74 -10.41 10.01
N VAL A 185 -13.28 -11.31 9.20
CA VAL A 185 -14.19 -11.02 8.09
C VAL A 185 -15.47 -11.82 8.27
N PHE A 186 -16.61 -11.15 8.16
CA PHE A 186 -17.93 -11.74 8.23
C PHE A 186 -18.71 -11.39 6.96
N VAL A 187 -19.32 -12.38 6.33
CA VAL A 187 -20.24 -12.16 5.22
C VAL A 187 -21.65 -12.47 5.70
N LEU A 188 -22.44 -11.43 5.95
CA LEU A 188 -23.79 -11.54 6.49
C LEU A 188 -24.82 -11.35 5.36
N LYS A 189 -25.75 -12.32 5.23
CA LYS A 189 -26.84 -12.25 4.23
C LYS A 189 -27.65 -10.96 4.44
N GLY A 190 -27.85 -10.19 3.38
CA GLY A 190 -28.60 -8.93 3.39
C GLY A 190 -27.84 -7.69 3.92
N ILE A 191 -26.77 -7.88 4.67
CA ILE A 191 -25.97 -6.78 5.25
C ILE A 191 -24.70 -6.55 4.39
N GLY A 192 -24.07 -7.62 3.93
CA GLY A 192 -22.83 -7.60 3.15
C GLY A 192 -21.61 -7.98 3.96
N THR A 193 -20.43 -7.54 3.52
CA THR A 193 -19.16 -7.86 4.15
C THR A 193 -18.86 -6.89 5.29
N THR A 194 -18.67 -7.43 6.47
CA THR A 194 -18.28 -6.71 7.67
C THR A 194 -16.90 -7.18 8.11
N VAL A 195 -16.00 -6.26 8.38
CA VAL A 195 -14.66 -6.55 8.91
C VAL A 195 -14.51 -5.97 10.30
N THR A 196 -13.69 -6.61 11.12
CA THR A 196 -13.29 -6.04 12.41
C THR A 196 -11.80 -5.79 12.46
N GLY A 197 -11.39 -4.81 13.26
CA GLY A 197 -10.00 -4.45 13.48
C GLY A 197 -9.86 -3.32 14.50
N THR A 198 -8.62 -3.04 14.87
CA THR A 198 -8.27 -1.89 15.69
C THR A 198 -7.91 -0.71 14.80
N LEU A 199 -8.68 0.38 14.91
CA LEU A 199 -8.39 1.61 14.18
C LEU A 199 -7.22 2.36 14.83
N ARG A 200 -6.25 2.75 14.02
CA ARG A 200 -5.14 3.64 14.38
C ARG A 200 -5.10 4.85 13.46
N GLY A 201 -4.36 5.86 13.85
CA GLY A 201 -4.17 7.08 13.07
C GLY A 201 -5.29 8.09 13.23
N LYS A 202 -6.08 8.30 12.18
CA LYS A 202 -7.25 9.22 12.20
C LYS A 202 -8.55 8.48 12.37
N GLY A 203 -9.58 9.19 12.86
CA GLY A 203 -10.94 8.70 12.92
C GLY A 203 -11.54 8.47 11.54
N LEU A 204 -12.57 7.63 11.49
CA LEU A 204 -13.33 7.31 10.28
C LEU A 204 -14.80 7.68 10.47
N TYR A 205 -15.45 8.02 9.37
CA TYR A 205 -16.86 8.36 9.29
C TYR A 205 -17.60 7.37 8.39
N THR A 206 -18.89 7.18 8.65
CA THR A 206 -19.78 6.51 7.71
C THR A 206 -19.77 7.26 6.38
N GLY A 207 -19.57 6.52 5.29
CA GLY A 207 -19.45 7.08 3.94
C GLY A 207 -18.03 7.32 3.46
N ASP A 208 -17.01 7.24 4.32
CA ASP A 208 -15.62 7.37 3.91
C ASP A 208 -15.23 6.26 2.92
N SER A 209 -14.33 6.62 2.00
CA SER A 209 -13.72 5.69 1.06
C SER A 209 -12.31 5.33 1.52
N LEU A 210 -12.01 4.05 1.53
CA LEU A 210 -10.71 3.49 1.87
C LEU A 210 -10.20 2.61 0.73
N GLN A 211 -8.91 2.33 0.76
CA GLN A 211 -8.26 1.35 -0.11
C GLN A 211 -7.87 0.11 0.69
N ILE A 212 -8.08 -1.05 0.06
CA ILE A 212 -7.73 -2.37 0.58
C ILE A 212 -6.35 -2.76 0.06
N TYR A 213 -5.38 -2.91 0.95
CA TYR A 213 -4.04 -3.36 0.61
C TYR A 213 -3.83 -4.82 1.06
N PRO A 214 -3.13 -5.65 0.27
CA PRO A 214 -2.35 -5.36 -0.92
C PRO A 214 -3.12 -5.36 -2.24
N LEU A 215 -4.45 -5.55 -2.26
CA LEU A 215 -5.27 -5.63 -3.48
C LEU A 215 -5.28 -4.34 -4.30
N ASN A 216 -5.09 -3.19 -3.65
CA ASN A 216 -5.23 -1.85 -4.22
C ASN A 216 -6.65 -1.54 -4.75
N GLU A 217 -7.66 -2.18 -4.17
CA GLU A 217 -9.07 -1.98 -4.50
C GLU A 217 -9.73 -0.99 -3.54
N GLU A 218 -10.70 -0.23 -4.04
CA GLU A 218 -11.45 0.73 -3.23
C GLU A 218 -12.62 0.05 -2.53
N CYS A 219 -12.90 0.51 -1.31
CA CYS A 219 -14.11 0.19 -0.58
C CYS A 219 -14.70 1.43 0.06
N ARG A 220 -16.01 1.40 0.35
CA ARG A 220 -16.71 2.48 1.05
C ARG A 220 -17.37 1.96 2.31
N ILE A 221 -17.25 2.71 3.40
CA ILE A 221 -17.87 2.40 4.68
C ILE A 221 -19.38 2.66 4.58
N LYS A 222 -20.20 1.61 4.80
CA LYS A 222 -21.66 1.71 4.84
C LYS A 222 -22.16 2.05 6.25
N SER A 223 -21.59 1.38 7.26
CA SER A 223 -21.88 1.61 8.66
C SER A 223 -20.69 1.23 9.54
N ILE A 224 -20.65 1.81 10.72
CA ILE A 224 -19.61 1.60 11.72
C ILE A 224 -20.29 1.11 13.00
N GLN A 225 -19.72 0.07 13.63
CA GLN A 225 -20.14 -0.37 14.95
C GLN A 225 -18.99 -0.33 15.94
N ASN A 226 -19.30 0.17 17.13
CA ASN A 226 -18.43 0.17 18.30
C ASN A 226 -19.19 -0.48 19.47
N HIS A 227 -18.65 -1.55 20.08
CA HIS A 227 -19.28 -2.29 21.16
C HIS A 227 -20.76 -2.62 20.89
N HIS A 228 -21.06 -3.17 19.70
CA HIS A 228 -22.41 -3.53 19.22
C HIS A 228 -23.39 -2.36 19.06
N LYS A 229 -22.91 -1.10 19.08
CA LYS A 229 -23.72 0.10 18.81
C LYS A 229 -23.31 0.71 17.49
N ASP A 230 -24.30 1.08 16.68
CA ASP A 230 -24.05 1.85 15.46
C ASP A 230 -23.61 3.28 15.82
N VAL A 231 -22.57 3.75 15.14
CA VAL A 231 -22.02 5.09 15.30
C VAL A 231 -21.71 5.70 13.94
N GLU A 232 -21.83 7.02 13.83
CA GLU A 232 -21.45 7.71 12.58
C GLU A 232 -19.97 7.98 12.46
N LYS A 233 -19.27 8.02 13.61
CA LYS A 233 -17.84 8.30 13.70
C LYS A 233 -17.17 7.35 14.67
N ILE A 234 -15.95 6.94 14.34
CA ILE A 234 -15.08 6.16 15.23
C ILE A 234 -13.72 6.84 15.41
N GLU A 235 -13.24 6.89 16.64
CA GLU A 235 -11.95 7.46 16.99
C GLU A 235 -10.84 6.40 16.94
N PRO A 236 -9.57 6.79 16.65
CA PRO A 236 -8.43 5.88 16.69
C PRO A 236 -8.18 5.38 18.13
N GLY A 237 -7.59 4.20 18.25
CA GLY A 237 -7.42 3.49 19.51
C GLY A 237 -8.68 2.72 19.91
N THR A 238 -9.57 2.45 18.98
CA THR A 238 -10.82 1.74 19.22
C THR A 238 -10.91 0.51 18.33
N ARG A 239 -11.38 -0.60 18.91
CA ARG A 239 -11.80 -1.76 18.12
C ARG A 239 -13.15 -1.48 17.48
N THR A 240 -13.25 -1.67 16.19
CA THR A 240 -14.45 -1.36 15.43
C THR A 240 -14.82 -2.46 14.45
N ALA A 241 -16.10 -2.53 14.11
CA ALA A 241 -16.60 -3.29 12.98
C ALA A 241 -17.05 -2.32 11.88
N LEU A 242 -16.56 -2.54 10.66
CA LEU A 242 -16.87 -1.74 9.47
C LEU A 242 -17.66 -2.60 8.49
N ASN A 243 -18.89 -2.21 8.18
CA ASN A 243 -19.62 -2.77 7.06
C ASN A 243 -19.19 -2.05 5.79
N LEU A 244 -18.74 -2.80 4.79
CA LEU A 244 -18.11 -2.26 3.59
C LEU A 244 -18.95 -2.52 2.34
N LYS A 245 -18.99 -1.53 1.46
CA LYS A 245 -19.38 -1.71 0.06
C LYS A 245 -18.13 -2.04 -0.73
N LEU A 246 -18.07 -3.25 -1.28
CA LEU A 246 -16.96 -3.79 -2.05
C LEU A 246 -17.32 -3.87 -3.53
N GLY A 247 -16.29 -3.99 -4.40
CA GLY A 247 -16.45 -4.42 -5.77
C GLY A 247 -16.93 -5.89 -5.86
N GLU A 248 -17.53 -6.30 -6.98
CA GLU A 248 -18.12 -7.64 -7.14
C GLU A 248 -17.13 -8.80 -6.97
N LYS A 249 -15.85 -8.58 -7.23
CA LYS A 249 -14.80 -9.61 -7.17
C LYS A 249 -13.82 -9.44 -6.01
N THR A 250 -14.07 -8.46 -5.12
CA THR A 250 -13.17 -8.18 -4.01
C THR A 250 -13.31 -9.26 -2.93
N ASN A 251 -12.24 -9.99 -2.68
CA ASN A 251 -12.14 -10.95 -1.58
C ASN A 251 -11.31 -10.36 -0.43
N LEU A 252 -11.97 -10.05 0.68
CA LEU A 252 -11.31 -9.56 1.89
C LEU A 252 -10.92 -10.73 2.79
N GLU A 253 -9.68 -10.67 3.29
CA GLU A 253 -9.10 -11.67 4.17
C GLU A 253 -8.46 -11.02 5.40
N ARG A 254 -8.30 -11.84 6.46
CA ARG A 254 -7.51 -11.45 7.63
C ARG A 254 -6.08 -11.10 7.21
N GLY A 255 -5.52 -10.05 7.80
CA GLY A 255 -4.17 -9.57 7.48
C GLY A 255 -4.14 -8.46 6.45
N MET A 256 -5.22 -8.27 5.69
CA MET A 256 -5.33 -7.11 4.81
C MET A 256 -5.43 -5.82 5.59
N LEU A 257 -5.01 -4.73 4.97
CA LEU A 257 -4.98 -3.41 5.56
C LEU A 257 -5.94 -2.48 4.86
N LEU A 258 -6.79 -1.82 5.63
CA LEU A 258 -7.60 -0.70 5.18
C LEU A 258 -6.90 0.61 5.55
N ALA A 259 -6.66 1.46 4.56
CA ALA A 259 -6.05 2.77 4.76
C ALA A 259 -6.59 3.78 3.74
N GLU A 260 -6.19 5.03 3.89
CA GLU A 260 -6.51 6.09 2.94
C GLU A 260 -6.03 5.73 1.53
N LYS A 261 -6.82 6.10 0.52
CA LYS A 261 -6.45 5.87 -0.89
C LYS A 261 -5.11 6.52 -1.21
N ASP A 262 -4.27 5.78 -1.95
CA ASP A 262 -2.93 6.22 -2.34
C ASP A 262 -2.08 6.71 -1.15
N SER A 263 -2.27 6.10 0.02
CA SER A 263 -1.59 6.49 1.25
C SER A 263 -0.07 6.44 1.08
N ASN A 264 0.57 7.56 1.34
CA ASN A 264 2.02 7.65 1.33
C ASN A 264 2.69 6.83 2.44
N PHE A 265 1.92 6.38 3.44
CA PHE A 265 2.41 5.62 4.60
C PHE A 265 2.31 4.12 4.43
N VAL A 266 1.61 3.63 3.43
CA VAL A 266 1.45 2.19 3.17
C VAL A 266 2.53 1.69 2.23
N LEU A 267 3.21 0.63 2.65
CA LEU A 267 4.10 -0.18 1.85
C LEU A 267 3.40 -1.49 1.53
N SER A 268 3.39 -1.91 0.27
CA SER A 268 2.71 -3.13 -0.17
C SER A 268 3.51 -3.89 -1.22
N GLY A 269 3.72 -5.18 -1.02
CA GLY A 269 4.44 -6.03 -1.98
C GLY A 269 4.91 -7.37 -1.41
N LYS A 270 5.55 -8.16 -2.27
CA LYS A 270 6.14 -9.47 -1.92
C LYS A 270 7.60 -9.35 -1.48
N GLU A 271 8.29 -8.31 -1.88
CA GLU A 271 9.70 -8.12 -1.57
C GLU A 271 9.84 -6.97 -0.57
N LEU A 272 10.27 -7.26 0.63
CA LEU A 272 10.44 -6.27 1.68
C LEU A 272 11.93 -6.04 1.96
N LEU A 273 12.31 -4.78 2.15
CA LEU A 273 13.54 -4.43 2.85
C LEU A 273 13.23 -4.26 4.32
N VAL A 274 13.92 -4.99 5.17
CA VAL A 274 13.74 -4.91 6.62
C VAL A 274 15.04 -4.57 7.31
N ARG A 275 14.93 -3.87 8.46
CA ARG A 275 16.01 -3.74 9.44
C ARG A 275 15.72 -4.70 10.59
N ILE A 276 16.70 -5.52 10.93
CA ILE A 276 16.67 -6.39 12.09
C ILE A 276 17.15 -5.57 13.27
N ASP A 277 16.27 -5.35 14.24
CA ASP A 277 16.58 -4.54 15.41
C ASP A 277 17.25 -5.36 16.51
N GLU A 278 16.80 -6.61 16.72
CA GLU A 278 17.33 -7.52 17.73
C GLU A 278 17.13 -8.97 17.31
N VAL A 279 18.12 -9.82 17.58
CA VAL A 279 18.06 -11.26 17.36
C VAL A 279 17.84 -11.97 18.69
N PHE A 280 16.84 -12.83 18.77
CA PHE A 280 16.43 -13.53 20.01
C PHE A 280 16.87 -15.00 20.06
N THR A 281 17.34 -15.57 18.95
CA THR A 281 17.83 -16.95 18.93
C THR A 281 19.20 -17.08 19.58
N ASN A 282 19.39 -18.14 20.38
CA ASN A 282 20.66 -18.43 21.05
C ASN A 282 21.71 -19.10 20.13
N LYS A 283 21.41 -19.29 18.85
CA LYS A 283 22.37 -19.88 17.90
C LYS A 283 23.44 -18.86 17.56
N GLU A 284 24.71 -19.25 17.68
CA GLU A 284 25.84 -18.42 17.25
C GLU A 284 25.64 -17.93 15.81
N GLY A 285 25.74 -16.62 15.62
CA GLY A 285 25.52 -15.97 14.31
C GLY A 285 24.05 -15.70 13.96
N GLY A 286 23.10 -15.90 14.87
CA GLY A 286 21.68 -15.66 14.63
C GLY A 286 21.06 -16.73 13.72
N PHE A 287 20.16 -16.31 12.84
CA PHE A 287 19.58 -17.22 11.83
C PHE A 287 20.37 -17.19 10.51
N LYS A 288 20.33 -18.30 9.77
CA LYS A 288 21.10 -18.46 8.54
C LYS A 288 20.56 -17.53 7.44
N ASN A 289 21.46 -17.08 6.57
CA ASN A 289 21.08 -16.48 5.30
C ASN A 289 20.30 -17.51 4.45
N HIS A 290 19.27 -17.07 3.73
CA HIS A 290 18.31 -17.91 3.00
C HIS A 290 17.45 -18.81 3.90
N ALA A 291 17.33 -18.50 5.19
CA ALA A 291 16.41 -19.24 6.06
C ALA A 291 14.96 -19.00 5.65
N GLU A 292 14.17 -20.06 5.63
CA GLU A 292 12.71 -19.92 5.59
C GLU A 292 12.21 -19.39 6.92
N ILE A 293 11.43 -18.34 6.84
CA ILE A 293 10.88 -17.63 7.99
C ILE A 293 9.43 -17.25 7.73
N GLU A 294 8.75 -16.92 8.81
CA GLU A 294 7.47 -16.23 8.76
C GLU A 294 7.66 -14.82 9.30
N ILE A 295 7.09 -13.83 8.62
CA ILE A 295 6.96 -12.49 9.13
C ILE A 295 5.55 -12.29 9.68
N ALA A 296 5.44 -11.84 10.92
CA ALA A 296 4.19 -11.42 11.56
C ALA A 296 4.20 -9.90 11.75
N LEU A 297 3.20 -9.22 11.19
CA LEU A 297 3.05 -7.77 11.25
C LEU A 297 1.57 -7.36 11.23
N GLY A 298 1.12 -6.56 12.21
CA GLY A 298 -0.31 -6.34 12.40
C GLY A 298 -1.04 -7.67 12.56
N SER A 299 -2.16 -7.85 11.89
CA SER A 299 -2.88 -9.14 11.83
C SER A 299 -2.43 -10.05 10.68
N ALA A 300 -1.50 -9.56 9.84
CA ALA A 300 -0.93 -10.32 8.73
C ALA A 300 0.21 -11.23 9.18
N HIS A 301 0.33 -12.37 8.52
CA HIS A 301 1.54 -13.18 8.53
C HIS A 301 1.79 -13.72 7.11
N ALA A 302 3.04 -13.85 6.75
CA ALA A 302 3.43 -14.40 5.46
C ALA A 302 4.71 -15.23 5.58
N ILE A 303 4.80 -16.26 4.76
CA ILE A 303 5.95 -17.15 4.67
C ILE A 303 6.88 -16.60 3.59
N GLY A 304 8.17 -16.79 3.78
CA GLY A 304 9.17 -16.42 2.79
C GLY A 304 10.59 -16.73 3.23
N SER A 305 11.56 -16.24 2.46
CA SER A 305 12.98 -16.41 2.75
C SER A 305 13.65 -15.08 3.04
N ILE A 306 14.60 -15.08 3.99
CA ILE A 306 15.40 -13.91 4.31
C ILE A 306 16.78 -13.97 3.67
N HIS A 307 17.15 -12.87 3.04
CA HIS A 307 18.48 -12.68 2.43
C HIS A 307 19.18 -11.51 3.13
N LEU A 308 20.11 -11.84 4.03
CA LEU A 308 20.84 -10.83 4.80
C LEU A 308 21.86 -10.12 3.92
N ASN A 309 22.01 -8.82 4.11
CA ASN A 309 23.07 -8.07 3.44
C ASN A 309 24.44 -8.51 3.95
N GLN A 310 25.38 -8.71 3.02
CA GLN A 310 26.73 -9.20 3.37
C GLN A 310 27.59 -8.17 4.11
N PHE A 311 27.32 -6.87 3.93
CA PHE A 311 28.08 -5.77 4.56
C PHE A 311 27.44 -5.25 5.84
N ASP A 312 26.12 -5.36 5.94
CA ASP A 312 25.34 -4.95 7.10
C ASP A 312 24.24 -5.97 7.38
N ARG A 313 24.52 -6.91 8.26
CA ARG A 313 23.57 -7.97 8.62
C ARG A 313 22.33 -7.48 9.38
N SER A 314 22.30 -6.21 9.81
CA SER A 314 21.08 -5.61 10.33
C SER A 314 20.07 -5.32 9.23
N LEU A 315 20.46 -5.34 7.95
CA LEU A 315 19.56 -5.16 6.82
C LEU A 315 19.35 -6.49 6.09
N GLY A 316 18.10 -6.78 5.75
CA GLY A 316 17.71 -7.97 5.04
C GLY A 316 16.64 -7.72 3.99
N ARG A 317 16.65 -8.53 2.93
CA ARG A 317 15.53 -8.64 1.99
C ARG A 317 14.71 -9.86 2.38
N LEU A 318 13.40 -9.66 2.55
CA LEU A 318 12.44 -10.75 2.66
C LEU A 318 11.75 -10.94 1.32
N SER A 319 11.79 -12.16 0.80
CA SER A 319 11.08 -12.59 -0.40
C SER A 319 9.90 -13.45 0.04
N LEU A 320 8.69 -12.92 -0.06
CA LEU A 320 7.47 -13.52 0.47
C LEU A 320 6.71 -14.28 -0.62
N GLU A 321 6.02 -15.34 -0.23
CA GLU A 321 5.13 -16.11 -1.12
C GLU A 321 3.93 -15.27 -1.54
N GLU A 322 3.33 -14.52 -0.58
CA GLU A 322 2.19 -13.64 -0.81
C GLU A 322 2.51 -12.19 -0.44
N PRO A 323 1.90 -11.21 -1.13
CA PRO A 323 2.12 -9.81 -0.83
C PRO A 323 1.50 -9.45 0.53
N VAL A 324 2.20 -8.63 1.28
CA VAL A 324 1.69 -8.03 2.53
C VAL A 324 1.65 -6.52 2.43
N ALA A 325 0.87 -5.91 3.31
CA ALA A 325 0.84 -4.47 3.47
C ALA A 325 1.28 -4.09 4.88
N SER A 326 2.01 -2.98 4.99
CA SER A 326 2.48 -2.44 6.27
C SER A 326 2.53 -0.92 6.24
N ALA A 327 2.59 -0.29 7.42
CA ALA A 327 3.06 1.08 7.49
C ALA A 327 4.58 1.12 7.27
N TRP A 328 5.06 2.26 6.78
CA TRP A 328 6.49 2.50 6.75
C TRP A 328 7.06 2.48 8.18
N ASN A 329 8.23 1.84 8.32
CA ASN A 329 8.92 1.64 9.61
C ASN A 329 8.12 0.83 10.64
N GLN A 330 7.12 0.08 10.16
CA GLN A 330 6.30 -0.77 11.02
C GLN A 330 7.14 -1.91 11.58
N ARG A 331 6.92 -2.19 12.87
CA ARG A 331 7.53 -3.31 13.57
C ARG A 331 6.90 -4.62 13.17
N ALA A 332 7.74 -5.63 13.09
CA ALA A 332 7.39 -7.00 12.75
C ALA A 332 8.20 -7.98 13.61
N VAL A 333 7.70 -9.17 13.74
CA VAL A 333 8.39 -10.29 14.38
C VAL A 333 8.71 -11.34 13.32
N LEU A 334 9.97 -11.78 13.29
CA LEU A 334 10.41 -12.90 12.45
C LEU A 334 10.36 -14.17 13.27
N ILE A 335 9.63 -15.17 12.75
CA ILE A 335 9.37 -16.45 13.42
C ILE A 335 9.96 -17.56 12.54
N ARG A 336 10.46 -18.63 13.14
CA ARG A 336 10.90 -19.83 12.41
C ARG A 336 9.72 -20.44 11.67
N HIS A 337 9.89 -20.67 10.38
CA HIS A 337 8.87 -21.38 9.58
C HIS A 337 8.62 -22.78 10.13
N GLY A 338 7.34 -23.16 10.24
CA GLY A 338 6.92 -24.45 10.79
C GLY A 338 7.09 -24.61 12.31
N GLY A 339 7.52 -23.55 13.02
CA GLY A 339 7.74 -23.54 14.46
C GLY A 339 7.11 -22.36 15.17
N SER A 340 7.43 -22.21 16.45
CA SER A 340 6.99 -21.11 17.33
C SER A 340 8.15 -20.24 17.82
N GLU A 341 9.39 -20.58 17.46
CA GLU A 341 10.59 -19.83 17.90
C GLU A 341 10.63 -18.43 17.29
N ILE A 342 10.66 -17.43 18.16
CA ILE A 342 10.88 -16.03 17.77
C ILE A 342 12.36 -15.84 17.43
N LEU A 343 12.65 -15.52 16.17
CA LEU A 343 14.02 -15.37 15.70
C LEU A 343 14.57 -13.96 15.91
N ALA A 344 13.76 -12.95 15.57
CA ALA A 344 14.19 -11.55 15.62
C ALA A 344 13.01 -10.57 15.66
N SER A 345 13.27 -9.36 16.08
CA SER A 345 12.45 -8.18 15.80
C SER A 345 12.98 -7.48 14.56
N ALA A 346 12.09 -6.92 13.76
CA ALA A 346 12.44 -6.19 12.55
C ALA A 346 11.51 -5.00 12.30
N ARG A 347 11.94 -4.08 11.42
CA ARG A 347 11.12 -2.99 10.89
C ARG A 347 11.07 -3.05 9.37
N VAL A 348 9.89 -2.81 8.79
CA VAL A 348 9.70 -2.77 7.34
C VAL A 348 10.08 -1.38 6.84
N LEU A 349 11.13 -1.30 6.05
CA LEU A 349 11.72 -0.04 5.57
C LEU A 349 11.28 0.31 4.15
N ALA A 350 11.08 -0.71 3.31
CA ALA A 350 10.64 -0.57 1.92
C ALA A 350 9.89 -1.82 1.47
N SER A 351 9.06 -1.69 0.46
CA SER A 351 8.37 -2.80 -0.19
C SER A 351 8.37 -2.62 -1.70
N PHE A 352 8.48 -3.75 -2.41
CA PHE A 352 8.49 -3.79 -3.86
C PHE A 352 7.59 -4.92 -4.35
N PRO A 353 6.88 -4.76 -5.49
CA PRO A 353 6.02 -5.81 -6.02
C PRO A 353 6.81 -7.03 -6.52
N SER A 354 8.06 -6.81 -6.94
CA SER A 354 8.97 -7.86 -7.41
C SER A 354 10.42 -7.49 -7.17
N TYR A 355 11.29 -8.50 -7.13
CA TYR A 355 12.73 -8.30 -6.97
C TYR A 355 13.36 -7.64 -8.20
N LYS A 356 13.96 -6.46 -7.99
CA LYS A 356 14.85 -5.80 -8.96
C LYS A 356 16.14 -5.42 -8.27
N ARG A 357 17.25 -6.07 -8.66
CA ARG A 357 18.57 -5.93 -8.02
C ARG A 357 19.01 -4.47 -7.83
N ILE A 358 18.78 -3.63 -8.83
CA ILE A 358 19.16 -2.21 -8.78
C ILE A 358 18.39 -1.47 -7.68
N GLN A 359 17.06 -1.67 -7.62
CA GLN A 359 16.21 -1.02 -6.61
C GLN A 359 16.61 -1.42 -5.19
N PHE A 360 16.87 -2.71 -4.96
CA PHE A 360 17.33 -3.18 -3.66
C PHE A 360 18.71 -2.65 -3.30
N LYS A 361 19.65 -2.61 -4.25
CA LYS A 361 20.98 -2.02 -4.02
C LYS A 361 20.87 -0.55 -3.62
N GLU A 362 20.07 0.24 -4.33
CA GLU A 362 19.83 1.64 -3.99
C GLU A 362 19.17 1.79 -2.61
N ALA A 363 18.18 0.96 -2.29
CA ALA A 363 17.52 0.97 -1.00
C ALA A 363 18.48 0.59 0.14
N PHE A 364 19.30 -0.44 -0.03
CA PHE A 364 20.33 -0.81 0.95
C PHE A 364 21.32 0.33 1.20
N GLU A 365 21.78 1.02 0.15
CA GLU A 365 22.71 2.14 0.30
C GLU A 365 22.08 3.34 1.04
N VAL A 366 20.77 3.56 0.84
CA VAL A 366 20.04 4.62 1.56
C VAL A 366 19.94 4.34 3.05
N TYR A 367 19.72 3.07 3.42
CA TYR A 367 19.51 2.69 4.82
C TYR A 367 20.78 2.24 5.55
N ARG A 368 21.88 1.99 4.83
CA ARG A 368 23.14 1.61 5.44
C ARG A 368 23.63 2.73 6.36
N ASP A 369 23.93 2.38 7.61
CA ASP A 369 24.44 3.27 8.65
C ASP A 369 23.52 4.47 8.99
N LYS A 370 22.24 4.43 8.57
CA LYS A 370 21.29 5.53 8.78
C LYS A 370 19.89 5.07 9.13
N GLU A 371 19.24 5.89 9.94
CA GLU A 371 17.80 5.89 10.09
C GLU A 371 17.22 7.11 9.38
N LEU A 372 16.19 6.90 8.55
CA LEU A 372 15.50 8.01 7.91
C LEU A 372 14.49 8.62 8.89
N PRO A 373 14.42 9.96 8.99
CA PRO A 373 13.57 10.61 9.97
C PRO A 373 12.07 10.51 9.62
N SER A 374 11.72 10.28 8.35
CA SER A 374 10.33 10.25 7.90
C SER A 374 10.13 9.42 6.63
N ILE A 375 8.86 9.08 6.35
CA ILE A 375 8.45 8.45 5.09
C ILE A 375 8.77 9.35 3.89
N HIS A 376 8.73 10.66 4.06
CA HIS A 376 9.05 11.61 3.00
C HIS A 376 10.54 11.56 2.65
N SER A 377 11.42 11.46 3.66
CA SER A 377 12.85 11.21 3.46
C SER A 377 13.09 9.88 2.76
N TYR A 378 12.34 8.83 3.14
CA TYR A 378 12.39 7.55 2.43
C TYR A 378 12.03 7.70 0.95
N LYS A 379 10.86 8.23 0.64
CA LYS A 379 10.40 8.43 -0.74
C LYS A 379 11.37 9.26 -1.53
N PHE A 380 11.80 10.38 -0.97
CA PHE A 380 12.75 11.27 -1.61
C PHE A 380 14.09 10.56 -1.95
N ASN A 381 14.63 9.77 -1.04
CA ASN A 381 15.90 9.07 -1.27
C ASN A 381 15.79 7.87 -2.21
N ILE A 382 14.66 7.15 -2.20
CA ILE A 382 14.44 5.96 -3.04
C ILE A 382 13.83 6.33 -4.39
N GLU A 383 12.74 7.10 -4.38
CA GLU A 383 12.00 7.44 -5.58
C GLU A 383 12.59 8.64 -6.32
N GLY A 384 13.30 9.51 -5.60
CA GLY A 384 13.92 10.72 -6.14
C GLY A 384 12.98 11.91 -6.22
N PHE A 385 11.78 11.82 -5.62
CA PHE A 385 10.80 12.91 -5.58
C PHE A 385 9.90 12.82 -4.34
N VAL A 386 9.33 13.96 -3.97
CA VAL A 386 8.24 14.07 -2.99
C VAL A 386 7.35 15.25 -3.35
N GLU A 387 6.05 15.10 -3.18
CA GLU A 387 5.07 16.17 -3.35
C GLU A 387 4.55 16.59 -1.98
N ASP A 388 5.08 17.67 -1.43
CA ASP A 388 4.55 18.28 -0.22
C ASP A 388 5.10 19.71 -0.05
N THR A 389 4.18 20.67 0.06
CA THR A 389 4.52 22.08 0.32
C THR A 389 4.90 22.36 1.76
N LYS A 390 4.60 21.45 2.69
CA LYS A 390 4.84 21.62 4.14
C LYS A 390 6.20 21.08 4.59
N ILE A 391 6.85 20.24 3.75
CA ILE A 391 8.14 19.66 4.09
C ILE A 391 9.23 20.66 3.74
N LYS A 392 9.99 21.06 4.74
CA LYS A 392 11.18 21.87 4.51
C LYS A 392 12.26 21.02 3.84
N THR A 393 12.93 21.60 2.85
CA THR A 393 14.04 20.91 2.13
C THR A 393 15.11 20.37 3.08
N GLN A 394 15.32 21.03 4.23
CA GLN A 394 16.23 20.59 5.29
C GLN A 394 15.82 19.28 5.98
N GLU A 395 14.54 18.91 5.95
CA GLU A 395 14.03 17.66 6.49
C GLU A 395 14.23 16.48 5.52
N LEU A 396 14.52 16.78 4.26
CA LEU A 396 14.89 15.81 3.24
C LEU A 396 16.40 15.59 3.33
N THR A 397 16.85 14.81 4.32
CA THR A 397 18.27 14.47 4.45
C THR A 397 18.75 13.73 3.22
N SER A 398 19.43 14.43 2.33
CA SER A 398 20.00 13.88 1.13
C SER A 398 21.50 14.12 1.14
N ASP A 399 22.27 13.09 1.48
CA ASP A 399 23.71 13.06 1.19
C ASP A 399 23.97 12.78 -0.31
N LYS A 400 22.90 12.58 -1.10
CA LYS A 400 22.99 12.12 -2.49
C LYS A 400 22.92 13.24 -3.53
N GLY A 401 22.79 14.49 -3.13
CA GLY A 401 22.84 15.58 -4.08
C GLY A 401 21.88 16.73 -3.82
N GLU A 402 21.95 17.71 -4.70
CA GLU A 402 21.16 18.93 -4.69
C GLU A 402 19.66 18.62 -4.85
N VAL A 403 18.84 19.32 -4.08
CA VAL A 403 17.39 19.25 -4.17
C VAL A 403 16.91 20.35 -5.09
N ILE A 404 16.13 19.98 -6.10
CA ILE A 404 15.47 20.90 -7.01
C ILE A 404 14.02 21.06 -6.61
N GLU A 405 13.61 22.29 -6.37
CA GLU A 405 12.22 22.65 -6.07
C GLU A 405 11.49 23.10 -7.33
N TYR A 406 10.29 22.56 -7.56
CA TYR A 406 9.41 22.99 -8.64
C TYR A 406 7.94 22.87 -8.20
N GLY A 407 7.29 24.01 -7.94
CA GLY A 407 5.95 24.07 -7.37
C GLY A 407 5.87 23.38 -6.00
N SER A 408 4.91 22.44 -5.85
CA SER A 408 4.77 21.60 -4.65
C SER A 408 5.77 20.44 -4.58
N TRP A 409 6.59 20.25 -5.60
CA TRP A 409 7.48 19.11 -5.74
C TRP A 409 8.91 19.43 -5.32
N ARG A 410 9.57 18.40 -4.77
CA ARG A 410 11.01 18.36 -4.48
C ARG A 410 11.59 17.15 -5.21
N PHE A 411 12.66 17.39 -5.97
CA PHE A 411 13.33 16.36 -6.78
C PHE A 411 14.79 16.24 -6.40
N LEU A 412 15.33 15.02 -6.39
CA LEU A 412 16.78 14.82 -6.43
C LEU A 412 17.29 15.21 -7.80
N LYS A 413 18.23 16.18 -7.86
CA LYS A 413 18.79 16.74 -9.11
C LYS A 413 19.18 15.65 -10.11
N LYS A 414 19.97 14.67 -9.69
CA LYS A 414 20.42 13.56 -10.56
C LYS A 414 19.27 12.75 -11.17
N ARG A 415 18.20 12.52 -10.40
CA ARG A 415 17.01 11.79 -10.89
C ARG A 415 16.21 12.65 -11.87
N LEU A 416 16.02 13.92 -11.54
CA LEU A 416 15.32 14.86 -12.40
C LEU A 416 16.05 15.02 -13.73
N GLU A 417 17.36 15.27 -13.72
CA GLU A 417 18.19 15.36 -14.93
C GLU A 417 18.12 14.08 -15.79
N PHE A 418 18.14 12.90 -15.15
CA PHE A 418 17.96 11.63 -15.87
C PHE A 418 16.60 11.56 -16.58
N TRP A 419 15.51 11.95 -15.91
CA TRP A 419 14.18 11.96 -16.51
C TRP A 419 14.05 13.01 -17.60
N GLU A 420 14.54 14.21 -17.37
CA GLU A 420 14.59 15.29 -18.37
C GLU A 420 15.33 14.85 -19.63
N ASN A 421 16.51 14.27 -19.47
CA ASN A 421 17.31 13.78 -20.60
C ASN A 421 16.58 12.67 -21.38
N LYS A 422 15.91 11.75 -20.68
CA LYS A 422 15.15 10.69 -21.33
C LYS A 422 13.94 11.23 -22.10
N ILE A 423 13.23 12.22 -21.55
CA ILE A 423 12.13 12.93 -22.21
C ILE A 423 12.65 13.69 -23.43
N LEU A 424 13.73 14.45 -23.30
CA LEU A 424 14.32 15.23 -24.39
C LEU A 424 14.83 14.31 -25.51
N LYS A 425 15.38 13.16 -25.17
CA LYS A 425 15.75 12.13 -26.17
C LYS A 425 14.52 11.63 -26.92
N THR A 426 13.41 11.32 -26.23
CA THR A 426 12.15 10.95 -26.87
C THR A 426 11.66 12.05 -27.82
N ALA A 427 11.77 13.32 -27.39
CA ALA A 427 11.42 14.47 -28.23
C ALA A 427 12.34 14.63 -29.45
N GLN A 428 13.62 14.31 -29.32
CA GLN A 428 14.57 14.31 -30.44
C GLN A 428 14.28 13.23 -31.48
N GLU A 429 13.88 12.05 -31.00
CA GLU A 429 13.57 10.89 -31.84
C GLU A 429 12.21 10.96 -32.53
N SER A 430 11.27 11.80 -32.05
CA SER A 430 9.95 12.01 -32.64
C SER A 430 9.86 13.37 -33.31
N GLN A 431 9.72 13.38 -34.62
CA GLN A 431 9.60 14.63 -35.40
C GLN A 431 8.19 15.25 -35.27
N ALA A 432 7.18 14.42 -35.10
CA ALA A 432 5.80 14.84 -34.92
C ALA A 432 5.43 15.22 -33.48
N GLY A 433 6.40 15.11 -32.56
CA GLY A 433 6.15 15.19 -31.13
C GLY A 433 5.67 13.86 -30.54
N PHE A 434 5.46 13.85 -29.22
CA PHE A 434 5.09 12.66 -28.45
C PHE A 434 4.01 13.01 -27.43
N THR A 435 3.28 11.98 -26.98
CA THR A 435 2.25 12.09 -25.93
C THR A 435 2.82 11.68 -24.57
N LEU A 436 2.08 11.96 -23.49
CA LEU A 436 2.46 11.56 -22.13
C LEU A 436 2.65 10.04 -22.01
N GLU A 437 1.84 9.26 -22.71
CA GLU A 437 1.87 7.78 -22.68
C GLU A 437 3.12 7.22 -23.38
N GLU A 438 3.65 7.93 -24.35
CA GLU A 438 4.87 7.53 -25.08
C GLU A 438 6.16 7.77 -24.28
N VAL A 439 6.06 8.47 -23.14
CA VAL A 439 7.20 8.67 -22.23
C VAL A 439 7.45 7.41 -21.40
N ASP A 440 8.49 6.66 -21.74
CA ASP A 440 8.91 5.47 -21.02
C ASP A 440 9.71 5.83 -19.76
N LEU A 441 9.01 6.24 -18.70
CA LEU A 441 9.57 6.46 -17.37
C LEU A 441 8.79 5.62 -16.34
N SER A 442 9.51 4.87 -15.52
CA SER A 442 8.93 4.08 -14.43
C SER A 442 8.63 4.95 -13.20
N VAL A 443 7.82 5.99 -13.38
CA VAL A 443 7.36 6.91 -12.32
C VAL A 443 5.86 7.17 -12.48
N PRO A 444 5.16 7.60 -11.41
CA PRO A 444 3.74 7.94 -11.48
C PRO A 444 3.45 8.99 -12.55
N GLN A 445 2.25 8.90 -13.16
CA GLN A 445 1.85 9.82 -14.23
C GLN A 445 1.93 11.30 -13.83
N ARG A 446 1.56 11.63 -12.58
CA ARG A 446 1.68 12.98 -12.02
C ARG A 446 3.12 13.52 -12.03
N VAL A 447 4.11 12.66 -11.76
CA VAL A 447 5.53 13.05 -11.83
C VAL A 447 5.92 13.32 -13.28
N LYS A 448 5.56 12.45 -14.22
CA LYS A 448 5.80 12.65 -15.66
C LYS A 448 5.22 14.00 -16.14
N THR A 449 3.97 14.27 -15.77
CA THR A 449 3.28 15.53 -16.11
C THR A 449 4.01 16.74 -15.55
N THR A 450 4.50 16.65 -14.30
CA THR A 450 5.23 17.74 -13.65
C THR A 450 6.56 18.01 -14.33
N VAL A 451 7.33 16.96 -14.66
CA VAL A 451 8.62 17.11 -15.37
C VAL A 451 8.41 17.68 -16.78
N LEU A 452 7.39 17.22 -17.49
CA LEU A 452 7.02 17.79 -18.80
C LEU A 452 6.63 19.27 -18.70
N LYS A 453 5.84 19.64 -17.70
CA LYS A 453 5.47 21.04 -17.45
C LYS A 453 6.70 21.90 -17.19
N LYS A 454 7.61 21.42 -16.33
CA LYS A 454 8.88 22.10 -16.05
C LYS A 454 9.70 22.33 -17.33
N LEU A 455 9.83 21.31 -18.18
CA LEU A 455 10.54 21.45 -19.46
C LEU A 455 9.86 22.44 -20.43
N CYS A 456 8.53 22.56 -20.38
CA CYS A 456 7.80 23.57 -21.12
C CYS A 456 8.05 24.98 -20.57
N ASP A 457 8.01 25.14 -19.24
CA ASP A 457 8.28 26.42 -18.59
C ASP A 457 9.74 26.90 -18.85
N GLU A 458 10.69 25.96 -18.96
CA GLU A 458 12.08 26.21 -19.36
C GLU A 458 12.26 26.43 -20.88
N LYS A 459 11.18 26.44 -21.64
CA LYS A 459 11.20 26.58 -23.11
C LYS A 459 12.05 25.53 -23.84
N LYS A 460 12.24 24.36 -23.25
CA LYS A 460 12.87 23.18 -23.88
C LYS A 460 11.88 22.39 -24.72
N LEU A 461 10.62 22.39 -24.30
CA LEU A 461 9.49 21.76 -24.99
C LEU A 461 8.37 22.77 -25.22
N GLU A 462 7.57 22.54 -26.23
CA GLU A 462 6.30 23.20 -26.49
C GLU A 462 5.17 22.18 -26.45
N LYS A 463 4.02 22.58 -25.88
CA LYS A 463 2.83 21.76 -25.80
C LYS A 463 1.74 22.29 -26.71
N GLU A 464 1.31 21.47 -27.66
CA GLU A 464 0.14 21.72 -28.50
C GLU A 464 -0.93 20.65 -28.24
N ALA A 465 -2.06 21.04 -27.66
CA ALA A 465 -3.09 20.13 -27.19
C ALA A 465 -2.52 19.06 -26.23
N HIS A 466 -2.37 17.81 -26.68
CA HIS A 466 -1.82 16.69 -25.91
C HIS A 466 -0.44 16.20 -26.43
N ILE A 467 0.15 16.92 -27.39
CA ILE A 467 1.44 16.59 -27.99
C ILE A 467 2.51 17.55 -27.47
N TYR A 468 3.67 16.99 -27.14
CA TYR A 468 4.87 17.71 -26.73
C TYR A 468 5.91 17.64 -27.84
N LYS A 469 6.55 18.77 -28.15
CA LYS A 469 7.58 18.92 -29.20
C LYS A 469 8.78 19.66 -28.66
N LEU A 470 9.95 19.49 -29.27
CA LEU A 470 11.11 20.36 -28.99
C LEU A 470 10.80 21.81 -29.42
N SER A 471 11.12 22.77 -28.55
CA SER A 471 10.93 24.18 -28.86
C SER A 471 11.74 24.60 -30.09
N GLY A 472 11.14 25.44 -30.94
CA GLY A 472 11.75 25.94 -32.17
C GLY A 472 11.78 24.95 -33.34
N ARG A 473 11.14 23.79 -33.20
CA ARG A 473 10.99 22.83 -34.32
C ARG A 473 9.75 23.16 -35.13
N THR A 474 9.93 23.63 -36.36
CA THR A 474 8.82 23.79 -37.30
C THR A 474 8.41 22.45 -37.87
N GLY A 475 7.08 22.21 -38.03
CA GLY A 475 6.52 20.95 -38.55
C GLY A 475 6.89 20.61 -40.00
N GLU A 476 7.82 21.34 -40.62
CA GLU A 476 8.33 21.13 -41.97
C GLU A 476 9.55 20.21 -42.05
N ASP A 477 10.26 19.99 -40.92
CA ASP A 477 11.43 19.12 -40.85
C ASP A 477 11.00 17.65 -40.69
N ILE A 478 10.61 17.00 -41.78
CA ILE A 478 10.34 15.57 -41.82
C ILE A 478 11.57 14.78 -42.29
N SER A 479 11.75 13.54 -41.78
CA SER A 479 12.84 12.65 -42.16
C SER A 479 12.83 12.33 -43.67
N LYS A 480 13.98 11.93 -44.23
CA LYS A 480 14.04 11.46 -45.61
C LYS A 480 13.06 10.31 -45.86
N ASN A 481 12.92 9.41 -44.88
CA ASN A 481 11.99 8.26 -44.97
C ASN A 481 10.52 8.72 -44.91
N ALA A 482 10.20 9.67 -44.00
CA ALA A 482 8.88 10.27 -43.93
C ALA A 482 8.51 10.98 -45.21
N LYS A 483 9.46 11.73 -45.81
CA LYS A 483 9.27 12.40 -47.08
C LYS A 483 9.00 11.39 -48.21
N ALA A 484 9.82 10.36 -48.31
CA ALA A 484 9.63 9.29 -49.28
C ALA A 484 8.27 8.56 -49.13
N LEU A 485 7.83 8.35 -47.88
CA LEU A 485 6.53 7.76 -47.57
C LEU A 485 5.38 8.69 -47.96
N LEU A 486 5.52 9.98 -47.68
CA LEU A 486 4.52 10.99 -48.07
C LEU A 486 4.42 11.15 -49.57
N ASP A 487 5.56 11.16 -50.27
CA ASP A 487 5.62 11.19 -51.73
C ASP A 487 4.98 9.94 -52.37
N ALA A 488 5.22 8.77 -51.75
CA ALA A 488 4.56 7.53 -52.20
C ALA A 488 3.04 7.60 -52.02
N ALA A 489 2.55 8.11 -50.89
CA ALA A 489 1.12 8.31 -50.65
C ALA A 489 0.50 9.35 -51.61
N PHE A 490 1.24 10.41 -51.91
CA PHE A 490 0.79 11.41 -52.90
C PHE A 490 0.70 10.84 -54.31
N LYS A 491 1.72 10.07 -54.72
CA LYS A 491 1.70 9.38 -56.05
C LYS A 491 0.61 8.34 -56.17
N ALA A 492 0.31 7.61 -55.09
CA ALA A 492 -0.77 6.63 -55.09
C ALA A 492 -2.18 7.25 -55.16
N GLY A 493 -2.29 8.54 -54.86
CA GLY A 493 -3.54 9.29 -54.96
C GLY A 493 -4.68 8.65 -54.15
N PHE A 494 -5.78 8.38 -54.82
CA PHE A 494 -6.97 7.76 -54.21
C PHE A 494 -6.87 6.23 -54.02
N GLU A 495 -5.82 5.60 -54.51
CA GLU A 495 -5.57 4.19 -54.21
C GLU A 495 -4.95 4.01 -52.81
N GLY A 496 -4.29 5.09 -52.31
CA GLY A 496 -3.61 5.07 -51.01
C GLY A 496 -2.45 4.09 -50.95
N ILE A 497 -1.83 3.98 -49.79
CA ILE A 497 -0.71 3.09 -49.54
C ILE A 497 -0.99 2.17 -48.36
N GLU A 498 -0.56 0.92 -48.47
CA GLU A 498 -0.50 -0.03 -47.36
C GLU A 498 0.93 -0.03 -46.81
N ILE A 499 1.12 0.47 -45.59
CA ILE A 499 2.45 0.66 -45.00
C ILE A 499 3.30 -0.61 -44.97
N ASP A 500 2.67 -1.75 -44.72
CA ASP A 500 3.36 -3.04 -44.62
C ASP A 500 3.91 -3.54 -45.98
N LYS A 501 3.43 -3.00 -47.09
CA LYS A 501 3.95 -3.31 -48.43
C LYS A 501 5.11 -2.40 -48.86
N ILE A 502 5.38 -1.34 -48.08
CA ILE A 502 6.43 -0.36 -48.42
C ILE A 502 7.76 -0.77 -47.81
N LYS A 503 8.76 -0.95 -48.64
CA LYS A 503 10.12 -1.31 -48.23
C LYS A 503 10.92 -0.06 -47.82
N LEU A 504 10.53 0.56 -46.70
CA LEU A 504 11.26 1.68 -46.08
C LEU A 504 11.61 1.32 -44.64
N PRO A 505 12.83 1.67 -44.17
CA PRO A 505 13.17 1.49 -42.77
C PRO A 505 12.20 2.28 -41.87
N GLN A 506 11.71 1.64 -40.80
CA GLN A 506 10.81 2.26 -39.82
C GLN A 506 9.50 2.84 -40.39
N ALA A 507 9.00 2.33 -41.53
CA ALA A 507 7.80 2.86 -42.21
C ALA A 507 6.58 3.03 -41.30
N ARG A 508 6.34 2.10 -40.37
CA ARG A 508 5.23 2.20 -39.39
C ARG A 508 5.41 3.37 -38.40
N LYS A 509 6.65 3.70 -38.01
CA LYS A 509 6.95 4.84 -37.13
C LYS A 509 6.73 6.14 -37.90
N GLU A 510 7.30 6.24 -39.09
CA GLU A 510 7.18 7.41 -39.95
C GLU A 510 5.70 7.69 -40.34
N ALA A 511 4.92 6.65 -40.61
CA ALA A 511 3.50 6.80 -40.89
C ALA A 511 2.73 7.38 -39.69
N ARG A 512 3.01 6.89 -38.47
CA ARG A 512 2.41 7.43 -37.22
C ARG A 512 2.76 8.91 -37.02
N ASP A 513 4.01 9.26 -37.27
CA ASP A 513 4.46 10.65 -37.16
C ASP A 513 3.79 11.55 -38.20
N LEU A 514 3.66 11.09 -39.46
CA LEU A 514 2.95 11.80 -40.51
C LEU A 514 1.44 11.94 -40.24
N ILE A 515 0.82 10.96 -39.59
CA ILE A 515 -0.58 11.05 -39.14
C ILE A 515 -0.71 12.11 -38.04
N LYS A 516 0.18 12.14 -37.06
CA LYS A 516 0.21 13.17 -36.01
C LYS A 516 0.41 14.57 -36.58
N LEU A 517 1.21 14.70 -37.61
CA LEU A 517 1.41 15.96 -38.35
C LEU A 517 0.25 16.32 -39.28
N GLY A 518 -0.79 15.49 -39.37
CA GLY A 518 -1.93 15.70 -40.23
C GLY A 518 -1.63 15.60 -41.74
N LYS A 519 -0.48 15.00 -42.11
CA LYS A 519 -0.04 14.84 -43.50
C LYS A 519 -0.51 13.52 -44.12
N LEU A 520 -0.75 12.50 -43.28
CA LEU A 520 -1.39 11.24 -43.66
C LEU A 520 -2.65 11.01 -42.85
N ILE A 521 -3.58 10.24 -43.41
CA ILE A 521 -4.78 9.77 -42.71
C ILE A 521 -4.82 8.25 -42.84
N CYS A 522 -4.98 7.57 -41.71
CA CYS A 522 -5.14 6.14 -41.65
C CYS A 522 -6.63 5.79 -41.75
N LEU A 523 -6.99 5.02 -42.75
CA LEU A 523 -8.31 4.45 -42.95
C LEU A 523 -8.35 2.99 -42.46
N GLU A 524 -9.51 2.34 -42.55
CA GLU A 524 -9.66 0.93 -42.24
C GLU A 524 -8.72 0.04 -43.07
N ASN A 525 -8.35 -1.13 -42.52
CA ASN A 525 -7.43 -2.10 -43.13
C ASN A 525 -6.01 -1.55 -43.39
N PHE A 526 -5.54 -0.63 -42.51
CA PHE A 526 -4.21 -0.02 -42.63
C PHE A 526 -3.93 0.70 -43.95
N LEU A 527 -4.96 1.14 -44.64
CA LEU A 527 -4.86 1.96 -45.83
C LEU A 527 -4.59 3.41 -45.42
N HIS A 528 -3.52 4.01 -45.93
CA HIS A 528 -3.11 5.37 -45.61
C HIS A 528 -3.24 6.28 -46.84
N TYR A 529 -3.89 7.42 -46.67
CA TYR A 529 -4.05 8.44 -47.68
C TYR A 529 -3.22 9.68 -47.37
N HIS A 530 -2.69 10.32 -48.41
CA HIS A 530 -2.26 11.70 -48.30
C HIS A 530 -3.47 12.58 -47.94
N THR A 531 -3.32 13.49 -46.98
CA THR A 531 -4.42 14.30 -46.46
C THR A 531 -5.16 15.09 -47.53
N ASP A 532 -4.45 15.55 -48.57
CA ASP A 532 -5.08 16.31 -49.67
C ASP A 532 -6.10 15.48 -50.46
N PHE A 533 -5.81 14.21 -50.72
CA PHE A 533 -6.76 13.33 -51.43
C PHE A 533 -7.97 12.98 -50.56
N TYR A 534 -7.76 12.77 -49.26
CA TYR A 534 -8.85 12.61 -48.30
C TYR A 534 -9.74 13.87 -48.27
N LYS A 535 -9.16 15.05 -48.14
CA LYS A 535 -9.89 16.33 -48.13
C LYS A 535 -10.64 16.54 -49.45
N LYS A 536 -10.04 16.22 -50.58
CA LYS A 536 -10.72 16.31 -51.89
C LYS A 536 -11.98 15.42 -51.94
N ALA A 537 -11.88 14.17 -51.52
CA ALA A 537 -13.03 13.25 -51.49
C ALA A 537 -14.11 13.76 -50.52
N VAL A 538 -13.74 14.19 -49.31
CA VAL A 538 -14.67 14.71 -48.32
C VAL A 538 -15.35 16.01 -48.78
N ASN A 539 -14.57 16.94 -49.33
CA ASN A 539 -15.12 18.19 -49.87
C ASN A 539 -16.08 17.96 -51.02
N SER A 540 -15.82 17.00 -51.92
CA SER A 540 -16.73 16.65 -53.00
C SER A 540 -18.07 16.13 -52.46
N LEU A 541 -18.05 15.32 -51.38
CA LEU A 541 -19.27 14.83 -50.73
C LEU A 541 -20.08 15.97 -50.10
N PHE A 542 -19.45 16.81 -49.27
CA PHE A 542 -20.13 17.90 -48.56
C PHE A 542 -20.43 19.14 -49.42
N ALA A 543 -19.90 19.21 -50.66
CA ALA A 543 -20.35 20.18 -51.64
C ALA A 543 -21.76 19.85 -52.18
N LYS A 544 -22.05 18.54 -52.36
CA LYS A 544 -23.33 18.06 -52.88
C LYS A 544 -24.38 17.81 -51.80
N TYR A 545 -23.97 17.29 -50.62
CA TYR A 545 -24.86 16.88 -49.51
C TYR A 545 -24.76 17.82 -48.32
N LYS A 546 -25.91 18.22 -47.76
CA LYS A 546 -26.00 19.11 -46.59
C LYS A 546 -26.52 18.35 -45.35
N THR A 547 -26.45 18.98 -44.19
CA THR A 547 -26.99 18.43 -42.94
C THR A 547 -28.42 17.94 -43.12
N GLY A 548 -28.66 16.70 -42.75
CA GLY A 548 -29.95 16.01 -42.90
C GLY A 548 -30.08 15.17 -44.17
N ASP A 549 -29.22 15.36 -45.18
CA ASP A 549 -29.28 14.57 -46.42
C ASP A 549 -28.79 13.14 -46.18
N LYS A 550 -29.40 12.22 -46.94
CA LYS A 550 -29.00 10.81 -46.99
C LYS A 550 -27.98 10.59 -48.08
N ILE A 551 -26.95 9.84 -47.78
CA ILE A 551 -25.91 9.43 -48.74
C ILE A 551 -25.84 7.90 -48.75
N SER A 552 -26.14 7.28 -49.89
CA SER A 552 -25.86 5.88 -50.13
C SER A 552 -24.42 5.67 -50.59
N ILE A 553 -23.91 4.44 -50.52
CA ILE A 553 -22.57 4.12 -51.05
C ILE A 553 -22.52 4.38 -52.55
N ALA A 554 -23.64 4.16 -53.29
CA ALA A 554 -23.72 4.41 -54.72
C ALA A 554 -23.59 5.91 -55.02
N ASP A 555 -24.31 6.74 -54.29
CA ASP A 555 -24.26 8.21 -54.41
C ASP A 555 -22.86 8.76 -54.11
N ALA A 556 -22.24 8.25 -53.03
CA ALA A 556 -20.89 8.65 -52.67
C ALA A 556 -19.85 8.28 -53.75
N ARG A 557 -20.03 7.15 -54.39
CA ARG A 557 -19.19 6.72 -55.53
C ARG A 557 -19.37 7.63 -56.76
N GLU A 558 -20.58 7.97 -57.07
CA GLU A 558 -20.91 8.85 -58.21
C GLU A 558 -20.24 10.23 -58.01
N VAL A 559 -20.35 10.80 -56.82
CA VAL A 559 -19.80 12.13 -56.50
C VAL A 559 -18.29 12.16 -56.47
N THR A 560 -17.67 11.12 -55.90
CA THR A 560 -16.22 11.11 -55.72
C THR A 560 -15.45 10.42 -56.84
N GLY A 561 -16.13 9.65 -57.69
CA GLY A 561 -15.49 8.81 -58.71
C GLY A 561 -14.75 7.59 -58.15
N LEU A 562 -14.85 7.34 -56.83
CA LEU A 562 -14.10 6.28 -56.16
C LEU A 562 -14.83 4.94 -56.19
N SER A 563 -14.07 3.84 -56.28
CA SER A 563 -14.65 2.52 -56.14
C SER A 563 -15.10 2.24 -54.70
N ARG A 564 -16.00 1.26 -54.51
CA ARG A 564 -16.50 0.86 -53.19
C ARG A 564 -15.38 0.57 -52.18
N LYS A 565 -14.26 -0.02 -52.65
CA LYS A 565 -13.08 -0.36 -51.84
C LYS A 565 -12.48 0.87 -51.13
N TYR A 566 -12.50 2.02 -51.78
CA TYR A 566 -11.87 3.25 -51.30
C TYR A 566 -12.84 4.21 -50.62
N ILE A 567 -14.09 4.29 -51.08
CA ILE A 567 -15.07 5.21 -50.51
C ILE A 567 -15.62 4.73 -49.15
N LEU A 568 -15.80 3.40 -48.98
CA LEU A 568 -16.36 2.86 -47.75
C LEU A 568 -15.52 3.17 -46.51
N PRO A 569 -14.19 3.01 -46.52
CA PRO A 569 -13.33 3.41 -45.37
C PRO A 569 -13.39 4.92 -45.07
N ILE A 570 -13.54 5.78 -46.08
CA ILE A 570 -13.71 7.23 -45.89
C ILE A 570 -15.03 7.52 -45.18
N LEU A 571 -16.14 6.92 -45.63
CA LEU A 571 -17.44 7.10 -44.98
C LEU A 571 -17.45 6.58 -43.54
N ASN A 572 -16.78 5.46 -43.27
CA ASN A 572 -16.66 4.92 -41.93
C ASN A 572 -15.80 5.82 -41.02
N LEU A 573 -14.74 6.47 -41.52
CA LEU A 573 -13.98 7.46 -40.77
C LEU A 573 -14.83 8.69 -40.47
N LEU A 574 -15.61 9.19 -41.42
CA LEU A 574 -16.53 10.32 -41.20
C LEU A 574 -17.64 10.00 -40.17
N GLU A 575 -18.09 8.72 -40.09
CA GLU A 575 -18.95 8.27 -38.99
C GLU A 575 -18.24 8.37 -37.63
N LYS A 576 -17.00 7.90 -37.53
CA LYS A 576 -16.19 8.00 -36.29
C LYS A 576 -15.91 9.45 -35.89
N GLU A 577 -15.75 10.34 -36.87
CA GLU A 577 -15.56 11.77 -36.62
C GLU A 577 -16.89 12.50 -36.28
N GLY A 578 -18.02 11.79 -36.27
CA GLY A 578 -19.32 12.38 -35.95
C GLY A 578 -19.86 13.32 -37.02
N LYS A 579 -19.36 13.22 -38.24
CA LYS A 579 -19.85 14.01 -39.42
C LYS A 579 -20.96 13.30 -40.18
N LEU A 580 -21.05 11.99 -40.03
CA LEU A 580 -22.09 11.15 -40.60
C LEU A 580 -22.67 10.25 -39.51
N LYS A 581 -23.96 9.90 -39.65
CA LYS A 581 -24.63 8.91 -38.78
C LYS A 581 -25.19 7.81 -39.65
N ARG A 582 -24.88 6.56 -39.34
CA ARG A 582 -25.40 5.40 -40.06
C ARG A 582 -26.88 5.21 -39.79
N GLN A 583 -27.63 5.02 -40.87
CA GLN A 583 -29.05 4.66 -40.85
C GLN A 583 -29.28 3.57 -41.91
N ASP A 584 -29.48 2.32 -41.49
CA ASP A 584 -29.57 1.14 -42.32
C ASP A 584 -28.35 0.96 -43.25
N ASN A 585 -28.58 1.02 -44.59
CA ASN A 585 -27.52 0.96 -45.59
C ASN A 585 -26.98 2.33 -46.01
N ASP A 586 -27.59 3.40 -45.53
CA ASP A 586 -27.26 4.79 -45.86
C ASP A 586 -26.60 5.52 -44.69
N ARG A 587 -26.19 6.75 -44.94
CA ARG A 587 -25.62 7.65 -43.94
C ARG A 587 -26.30 9.01 -44.01
N ILE A 588 -26.57 9.61 -42.87
CA ILE A 588 -27.13 10.95 -42.76
C ILE A 588 -25.99 11.91 -42.42
N VAL A 589 -25.92 13.03 -43.11
CA VAL A 589 -25.00 14.14 -42.82
C VAL A 589 -25.48 14.83 -41.54
N LEU A 590 -24.59 14.97 -40.54
CA LEU A 590 -24.86 15.60 -39.26
C LEU A 590 -24.54 17.09 -39.24
#